data_8ad8d70f9f6ef5114a169017a442cfee
#
_entry.id   8ad8d70f9f6ef5114a169017a442cfee
#
_cell.length_a   1.000
_cell.length_b   1.000
_cell.length_c   1.000
_cell.angle_alpha   90.00
_cell.angle_beta   90.00
_cell.angle_gamma   90.00
#
_symmetry.space_group_name_H-M   'P 1'
#
loop_
_entity.id
_entity.type
_entity.pdbx_description
1 polymer ?
#
loop_
_entity_poly.entity_id
_entity_poly.type
_entity_poly.pdbx_seq_one_letter_code
_entity_poly.pdbx_strand_id
1 'polypeptide(L)'
;LDSKTKNELIFASITVSGTSISTISNSEGNFSIKIPTEKQNSSLIITFLGYNNKVVAIKELKPEKNVLYLEPSNTMLEEVVVNVRDAKNIFLGVLSSRLQNYGNEPIQMTGFYRETIRKRRTYVSLSESIVNIQKQPFSTVKQEQIDLFKGRKNADYIKLDTVNFKLQGGPFSALFLDLIKYPNFIFSEHAFDLYDFSLEDITQNNDNQVLVLAFKQKPTNENPLYYGKMYIDVNSLAVISATFHLNVADKAMAGLQFTRKKPVGVDVYPTEVRYQVNYRQENGQWIFAYSRGDLTFKLNWDKKIFNTIYSTSFEMAVTDWKKQDTKEIQNTQKLTSNIIISDKVSSLADPDFWGEYNIIEPEKSIESAIRKIQRKTLNERSID
;
A
#
# COMPACT_ATOMS: atom_id res chain seq x y z
N LEU A 1 14.04 -6.36 -11.59
CA LEU A 1 15.24 -5.53 -11.49
C LEU A 1 15.30 -4.55 -12.66
N ASP A 2 15.93 -3.38 -12.45
CA ASP A 2 16.33 -2.48 -13.52
C ASP A 2 17.38 -3.15 -14.44
N SER A 3 17.18 -3.08 -15.76
CA SER A 3 18.09 -3.72 -16.73
C SER A 3 19.49 -3.11 -16.78
N LYS A 4 19.62 -1.81 -16.48
CA LYS A 4 20.87 -1.03 -16.52
C LYS A 4 21.61 -1.05 -15.18
N THR A 5 20.94 -0.63 -14.12
CA THR A 5 21.54 -0.45 -12.78
C THR A 5 21.53 -1.70 -11.92
N LYS A 6 20.70 -2.70 -12.28
CA LYS A 6 20.43 -3.92 -11.51
C LYS A 6 19.79 -3.68 -10.14
N ASN A 7 19.32 -2.46 -9.88
CA ASN A 7 18.59 -2.13 -8.67
C ASN A 7 17.24 -2.85 -8.64
N GLU A 8 16.75 -3.08 -7.45
CA GLU A 8 15.43 -3.65 -7.19
C GLU A 8 14.33 -2.68 -7.62
N LEU A 9 13.31 -3.19 -8.33
CA LEU A 9 12.09 -2.45 -8.63
C LEU A 9 11.06 -2.78 -7.56
N ILE A 10 10.91 -1.85 -6.61
CA ILE A 10 10.12 -2.01 -5.40
C ILE A 10 8.67 -1.65 -5.69
N PHE A 11 7.73 -2.55 -5.34
CA PHE A 11 6.28 -2.38 -5.57
C PHE A 11 5.89 -2.33 -7.06
N ALA A 12 6.65 -3.02 -7.91
CA ALA A 12 6.24 -3.28 -9.28
C ALA A 12 4.98 -4.15 -9.30
N SER A 13 4.05 -3.87 -10.20
CA SER A 13 2.83 -4.66 -10.37
C SER A 13 3.09 -5.85 -11.28
N ILE A 14 2.60 -7.02 -10.89
CA ILE A 14 2.70 -8.27 -11.65
C ILE A 14 1.28 -8.81 -11.84
N THR A 15 0.84 -8.95 -13.10
CA THR A 15 -0.53 -9.38 -13.45
C THR A 15 -0.48 -10.53 -14.44
N VAL A 16 -1.37 -11.50 -14.29
CA VAL A 16 -1.60 -12.55 -15.30
C VAL A 16 -2.48 -11.97 -16.40
N SER A 17 -1.94 -11.92 -17.63
CA SER A 17 -2.62 -11.32 -18.77
C SER A 17 -4.02 -11.90 -19.01
N GLY A 18 -5.00 -11.02 -19.24
CA GLY A 18 -6.40 -11.40 -19.46
C GLY A 18 -7.12 -11.92 -18.22
N THR A 19 -6.58 -11.63 -17.02
CA THR A 19 -7.20 -11.98 -15.72
C THR A 19 -7.07 -10.83 -14.72
N SER A 20 -7.77 -10.93 -13.60
CA SER A 20 -7.63 -10.05 -12.43
C SER A 20 -6.53 -10.49 -11.46
N ILE A 21 -5.93 -11.68 -11.68
CA ILE A 21 -4.92 -12.29 -10.81
C ILE A 21 -3.63 -11.46 -10.82
N SER A 22 -3.21 -11.00 -9.66
CA SER A 22 -2.07 -10.11 -9.55
C SER A 22 -1.37 -10.20 -8.20
N THR A 23 -0.18 -9.64 -8.15
CA THR A 23 0.59 -9.39 -6.94
C THR A 23 1.47 -8.16 -7.15
N ILE A 24 2.31 -7.86 -6.18
CA ILE A 24 3.27 -6.75 -6.22
C ILE A 24 4.62 -7.25 -5.71
N SER A 25 5.72 -6.68 -6.21
CA SER A 25 7.03 -6.95 -5.63
C SER A 25 7.17 -6.27 -4.26
N ASN A 26 7.88 -6.92 -3.34
CA ASN A 26 8.17 -6.40 -2.02
C ASN A 26 9.29 -5.33 -2.04
N SER A 27 9.73 -4.85 -0.88
CA SER A 27 10.80 -3.84 -0.76
C SER A 27 12.20 -4.36 -1.14
N GLU A 28 12.35 -5.65 -1.44
CA GLU A 28 13.56 -6.27 -1.98
C GLU A 28 13.41 -6.63 -3.46
N GLY A 29 12.33 -6.17 -4.12
CA GLY A 29 12.04 -6.47 -5.53
C GLY A 29 11.62 -7.92 -5.79
N ASN A 30 11.35 -8.72 -4.75
CA ASN A 30 10.93 -10.11 -4.88
C ASN A 30 9.40 -10.20 -4.95
N PHE A 31 8.91 -11.20 -5.68
CA PHE A 31 7.48 -11.51 -5.72
C PHE A 31 7.26 -13.02 -5.87
N SER A 32 6.08 -13.46 -5.47
CA SER A 32 5.54 -14.79 -5.73
C SER A 32 4.13 -14.64 -6.28
N ILE A 33 3.79 -15.39 -7.32
CA ILE A 33 2.45 -15.39 -7.90
C ILE A 33 1.99 -16.82 -8.15
N LYS A 34 0.82 -17.16 -7.64
CA LYS A 34 0.17 -18.44 -7.86
C LYS A 34 -0.75 -18.33 -9.06
N ILE A 35 -0.54 -19.19 -10.03
CA ILE A 35 -1.22 -19.16 -11.32
C ILE A 35 -2.00 -20.44 -11.46
N PRO A 36 -3.34 -20.37 -11.64
CA PRO A 36 -4.17 -21.54 -11.92
C PRO A 36 -3.69 -22.31 -13.15
N THR A 37 -3.83 -23.64 -13.13
CA THR A 37 -3.32 -24.52 -14.19
C THR A 37 -3.90 -24.16 -15.57
N GLU A 38 -5.16 -23.74 -15.63
CA GLU A 38 -5.82 -23.30 -16.86
C GLU A 38 -5.25 -22.01 -17.46
N LYS A 39 -4.43 -21.27 -16.72
CA LYS A 39 -3.80 -20.01 -17.14
C LYS A 39 -2.31 -20.16 -17.49
N GLN A 40 -1.76 -21.35 -17.49
CA GLN A 40 -0.34 -21.60 -17.79
C GLN A 40 0.08 -21.18 -19.21
N ASN A 41 -0.86 -21.10 -20.15
CA ASN A 41 -0.61 -20.61 -21.51
C ASN A 41 -0.68 -19.07 -21.64
N SER A 42 -0.98 -18.35 -20.55
CA SER A 42 -1.01 -16.90 -20.51
C SER A 42 0.40 -16.31 -20.35
N SER A 43 0.48 -15.00 -20.21
CA SER A 43 1.73 -14.28 -19.94
C SER A 43 1.61 -13.50 -18.62
N LEU A 44 2.75 -13.26 -17.98
CA LEU A 44 2.86 -12.25 -16.95
C LEU A 44 3.15 -10.89 -17.58
N ILE A 45 2.46 -9.88 -17.12
CA ILE A 45 2.73 -8.47 -17.43
C ILE A 45 3.29 -7.83 -16.18
N ILE A 46 4.52 -7.33 -16.25
CA ILE A 46 5.17 -6.60 -15.16
C ILE A 46 5.23 -5.14 -15.55
N THR A 47 4.69 -4.29 -14.68
CA THR A 47 4.64 -2.85 -14.89
C THR A 47 5.29 -2.10 -13.73
N PHE A 48 6.05 -1.07 -14.04
CA PHE A 48 6.64 -0.18 -13.06
C PHE A 48 6.76 1.22 -13.66
N LEU A 49 6.39 2.24 -12.88
CA LEU A 49 6.41 3.63 -13.34
C LEU A 49 7.81 4.05 -13.79
N GLY A 50 7.93 4.64 -14.97
CA GLY A 50 9.21 5.03 -15.57
C GLY A 50 9.90 3.91 -16.37
N TYR A 51 9.23 2.76 -16.58
CA TYR A 51 9.78 1.60 -17.28
C TYR A 51 8.82 1.10 -18.36
N ASN A 52 9.40 0.46 -19.37
CA ASN A 52 8.63 -0.29 -20.36
C ASN A 52 8.04 -1.55 -19.73
N ASN A 53 6.81 -1.88 -20.09
CA ASN A 53 6.16 -3.08 -19.61
C ASN A 53 6.95 -4.33 -20.08
N LYS A 54 7.14 -5.28 -19.17
CA LYS A 54 7.74 -6.57 -19.49
C LYS A 54 6.66 -7.64 -19.59
N VAL A 55 6.53 -8.23 -20.75
CA VAL A 55 5.65 -9.38 -20.97
C VAL A 55 6.49 -10.65 -21.06
N VAL A 56 6.14 -11.69 -20.29
CA VAL A 56 6.84 -12.96 -20.23
C VAL A 56 5.83 -14.10 -20.30
N ALA A 57 5.99 -15.02 -21.26
CA ALA A 57 5.14 -16.19 -21.33
C ALA A 57 5.35 -17.09 -20.09
N ILE A 58 4.27 -17.49 -19.43
CA ILE A 58 4.34 -18.27 -18.18
C ILE A 58 5.08 -19.58 -18.39
N LYS A 59 4.90 -20.22 -19.55
CA LYS A 59 5.59 -21.47 -19.93
C LYS A 59 7.11 -21.34 -20.04
N GLU A 60 7.66 -20.13 -20.17
CA GLU A 60 9.11 -19.86 -20.22
C GLU A 60 9.72 -19.68 -18.84
N LEU A 61 8.88 -19.53 -17.82
CA LEU A 61 9.32 -19.37 -16.44
C LEU A 61 9.64 -20.73 -15.81
N LYS A 62 10.67 -20.73 -14.99
CA LYS A 62 11.01 -21.88 -14.16
C LYS A 62 10.08 -21.90 -12.93
N PRO A 63 9.72 -23.09 -12.41
CA PRO A 63 8.91 -23.19 -11.19
C PRO A 63 9.54 -22.48 -9.97
N GLU A 64 10.86 -22.42 -9.95
CA GLU A 64 11.63 -21.83 -8.86
C GLU A 64 12.00 -20.37 -9.15
N LYS A 65 13.26 -20.02 -9.05
CA LYS A 65 13.74 -18.65 -9.13
C LYS A 65 13.89 -18.14 -10.56
N ASN A 66 13.18 -17.04 -10.90
CA ASN A 66 13.35 -16.26 -12.12
C ASN A 66 13.86 -14.86 -11.78
N VAL A 67 14.70 -14.29 -12.64
CA VAL A 67 15.12 -12.89 -12.54
C VAL A 67 14.64 -12.17 -13.78
N LEU A 68 13.75 -11.20 -13.60
CA LEU A 68 13.16 -10.42 -14.68
C LEU A 68 13.73 -8.99 -14.67
N TYR A 69 14.13 -8.51 -15.84
CA TYR A 69 14.67 -7.17 -16.03
C TYR A 69 13.69 -6.32 -16.81
N LEU A 70 13.41 -5.11 -16.30
CA LEU A 70 12.66 -4.09 -17.00
C LEU A 70 13.62 -3.03 -17.53
N GLU A 71 13.31 -2.51 -18.70
CA GLU A 71 14.07 -1.44 -19.33
C GLU A 71 13.48 -0.10 -18.93
N PRO A 72 14.28 0.85 -18.43
CA PRO A 72 13.81 2.21 -18.24
C PRO A 72 13.23 2.74 -19.55
N SER A 73 12.09 3.38 -19.47
CA SER A 73 11.48 4.06 -20.61
C SER A 73 12.43 5.19 -21.07
N ASN A 74 12.92 5.10 -22.30
CA ASN A 74 13.79 6.14 -22.85
C ASN A 74 12.91 7.29 -23.35
N THR A 75 12.73 8.28 -22.52
CA THR A 75 12.12 9.52 -22.98
C THR A 75 13.13 10.32 -23.79
N MET A 76 13.16 10.16 -25.11
CA MET A 76 13.38 11.34 -25.92
C MET A 76 12.14 12.19 -25.73
N LEU A 77 12.27 13.27 -24.99
CA LEU A 77 11.26 14.33 -24.95
C LEU A 77 11.12 14.82 -26.40
N GLU A 78 10.19 14.26 -27.17
CA GLU A 78 9.55 15.08 -28.17
C GLU A 78 9.05 16.29 -27.38
N GLU A 79 9.41 17.47 -27.86
CA GLU A 79 8.99 18.75 -27.30
C GLU A 79 7.45 18.74 -27.29
N VAL A 80 6.88 18.09 -26.28
CA VAL A 80 5.46 18.20 -26.02
C VAL A 80 5.31 19.64 -25.63
N VAL A 81 4.73 20.42 -26.54
CA VAL A 81 4.09 21.67 -26.21
C VAL A 81 2.99 21.30 -25.21
N VAL A 82 3.38 20.98 -23.97
CA VAL A 82 2.50 21.11 -22.83
C VAL A 82 2.20 22.60 -22.83
N ASN A 83 1.11 22.97 -23.51
CA ASN A 83 0.46 24.23 -23.22
C ASN A 83 0.44 24.30 -21.71
N VAL A 84 1.22 25.20 -21.11
CA VAL A 84 1.51 25.29 -19.69
C VAL A 84 0.19 25.20 -18.95
N ARG A 85 -0.26 23.96 -18.73
CA ARG A 85 -1.46 23.72 -17.92
C ARG A 85 -1.00 24.09 -16.53
N ASP A 86 -1.57 25.14 -16.01
CA ASP A 86 -1.40 25.51 -14.61
C ASP A 86 -1.61 24.24 -13.74
N ALA A 87 -0.68 23.96 -12.84
CA ALA A 87 -0.74 22.82 -11.92
C ALA A 87 -2.10 22.71 -11.22
N LYS A 88 -2.73 23.85 -10.94
CA LYS A 88 -4.09 23.93 -10.42
C LYS A 88 -5.12 23.34 -11.37
N ASN A 89 -5.05 23.64 -12.66
CA ASN A 89 -5.97 23.11 -13.66
C ASN A 89 -5.79 21.62 -13.88
N ILE A 90 -4.56 21.09 -13.75
CA ILE A 90 -4.30 19.65 -13.78
C ILE A 90 -4.99 18.98 -12.58
N PHE A 91 -4.81 19.52 -11.38
CA PHE A 91 -5.46 18.96 -10.18
C PHE A 91 -6.99 18.98 -10.28
N LEU A 92 -7.58 20.07 -10.74
CA LEU A 92 -9.03 20.15 -11.00
C LEU A 92 -9.48 19.14 -12.06
N GLY A 93 -8.68 18.95 -13.11
CA GLY A 93 -8.90 17.94 -14.14
C GLY A 93 -8.92 16.52 -13.56
N VAL A 94 -8.00 16.19 -12.66
CA VAL A 94 -7.99 14.89 -11.94
C VAL A 94 -9.30 14.68 -11.17
N LEU A 95 -9.76 15.69 -10.43
CA LEU A 95 -10.99 15.58 -9.65
C LEU A 95 -12.23 15.44 -10.54
N SER A 96 -12.29 16.15 -11.66
CA SER A 96 -13.45 16.13 -12.55
C SER A 96 -13.56 14.85 -13.39
N SER A 97 -12.42 14.26 -13.79
CA SER A 97 -12.38 13.04 -14.62
C SER A 97 -12.40 11.74 -13.82
N ARG A 98 -12.43 11.81 -12.48
CA ARG A 98 -12.33 10.61 -11.62
C ARG A 98 -13.41 9.56 -11.91
N LEU A 99 -14.68 9.95 -12.11
CA LEU A 99 -15.77 8.99 -12.37
C LEU A 99 -15.63 8.28 -13.72
N GLN A 100 -15.07 8.97 -14.71
CA GLN A 100 -14.80 8.40 -16.03
C GLN A 100 -13.64 7.41 -15.95
N ASN A 101 -12.58 7.76 -15.22
CA ASN A 101 -11.34 6.99 -15.19
C ASN A 101 -11.43 5.74 -14.31
N TYR A 102 -12.14 5.80 -13.17
CA TYR A 102 -12.10 4.73 -12.15
C TYR A 102 -13.39 3.91 -12.06
N GLY A 103 -14.32 4.16 -12.97
CA GLY A 103 -15.59 3.45 -13.01
C GLY A 103 -16.54 3.83 -11.88
N ASN A 104 -17.80 3.44 -12.06
CA ASN A 104 -18.87 3.79 -11.11
C ASN A 104 -19.74 2.56 -10.75
N GLU A 105 -19.18 1.37 -10.90
CA GLU A 105 -19.84 0.13 -10.50
C GLU A 105 -19.20 -0.40 -9.21
N PRO A 106 -19.99 -1.06 -8.34
CA PRO A 106 -19.43 -1.76 -7.21
C PRO A 106 -18.61 -2.96 -7.69
N ILE A 107 -17.45 -3.16 -7.10
CA ILE A 107 -16.57 -4.29 -7.40
C ILE A 107 -16.22 -5.05 -6.13
N GLN A 108 -16.03 -6.36 -6.26
CA GLN A 108 -15.52 -7.21 -5.22
C GLN A 108 -14.03 -7.44 -5.44
N MET A 109 -13.22 -7.19 -4.42
CA MET A 109 -11.78 -7.37 -4.44
C MET A 109 -11.35 -8.38 -3.39
N THR A 110 -10.34 -9.17 -3.71
CA THR A 110 -9.57 -9.93 -2.72
C THR A 110 -8.28 -9.18 -2.45
N GLY A 111 -8.02 -8.86 -1.19
CA GLY A 111 -6.82 -8.13 -0.77
C GLY A 111 -5.96 -8.96 0.18
N PHE A 112 -4.65 -8.92 0.00
CA PHE A 112 -3.69 -9.32 1.01
C PHE A 112 -3.28 -8.10 1.82
N TYR A 113 -3.49 -8.15 3.13
CA TYR A 113 -3.10 -7.10 4.08
C TYR A 113 -2.01 -7.60 5.01
N ARG A 114 -1.00 -6.77 5.23
CA ARG A 114 0.07 -7.00 6.21
C ARG A 114 0.29 -5.77 7.06
N GLU A 115 0.46 -5.95 8.36
CA GLU A 115 0.96 -4.92 9.26
C GLU A 115 2.12 -5.44 10.11
N THR A 116 3.09 -4.58 10.36
CA THR A 116 4.25 -4.90 11.18
C THR A 116 4.54 -3.80 12.19
N ILE A 117 5.05 -4.20 13.35
CA ILE A 117 5.60 -3.28 14.36
C ILE A 117 7.01 -3.74 14.68
N ARG A 118 7.97 -2.82 14.61
CA ARG A 118 9.36 -3.02 15.02
C ARG A 118 9.70 -2.11 16.17
N LYS A 119 10.39 -2.66 17.16
CA LYS A 119 11.09 -1.89 18.18
C LYS A 119 12.55 -1.82 17.77
N ARG A 120 13.01 -0.64 17.35
CA ARG A 120 14.31 -0.46 16.67
C ARG A 120 14.41 -1.39 15.43
N ARG A 121 15.29 -2.42 15.47
CA ARG A 121 15.49 -3.37 14.37
C ARG A 121 14.76 -4.71 14.54
N THR A 122 14.03 -4.91 15.65
CA THR A 122 13.40 -6.19 15.99
C THR A 122 11.90 -6.13 15.69
N TYR A 123 11.40 -7.05 14.91
CA TYR A 123 9.95 -7.26 14.75
C TYR A 123 9.36 -7.74 16.08
N VAL A 124 8.36 -7.03 16.55
CA VAL A 124 7.63 -7.32 17.79
C VAL A 124 6.17 -7.68 17.52
N SER A 125 5.65 -7.32 16.36
CA SER A 125 4.34 -7.76 15.90
C SER A 125 4.35 -7.87 14.38
N LEU A 126 3.70 -8.91 13.87
CA LEU A 126 3.40 -9.15 12.47
C LEU A 126 1.98 -9.72 12.40
N SER A 127 1.12 -9.12 11.59
CA SER A 127 -0.20 -9.65 11.29
C SER A 127 -0.41 -9.62 9.78
N GLU A 128 -0.98 -10.70 9.26
CA GLU A 128 -1.29 -10.85 7.84
C GLU A 128 -2.69 -11.39 7.68
N SER A 129 -3.40 -10.94 6.64
CA SER A 129 -4.75 -11.43 6.35
C SER A 129 -5.10 -11.37 4.88
N ILE A 130 -5.96 -12.29 4.45
CA ILE A 130 -6.74 -12.17 3.23
C ILE A 130 -8.09 -11.59 3.62
N VAL A 131 -8.48 -10.55 2.92
CA VAL A 131 -9.75 -9.86 3.12
C VAL A 131 -10.53 -9.78 1.82
N ASN A 132 -11.86 -9.89 1.94
CA ASN A 132 -12.79 -9.59 0.87
C ASN A 132 -13.31 -8.17 1.04
N ILE A 133 -13.22 -7.38 0.00
CA ILE A 133 -13.55 -5.96 0.00
C ILE A 133 -14.67 -5.72 -0.99
N GLN A 134 -15.80 -5.22 -0.50
CA GLN A 134 -16.86 -4.69 -1.36
C GLN A 134 -16.56 -3.20 -1.59
N LYS A 135 -15.86 -2.92 -2.67
CA LYS A 135 -15.52 -1.56 -3.08
C LYS A 135 -16.76 -0.88 -3.60
N GLN A 136 -17.14 0.23 -2.95
CA GLN A 136 -18.30 1.02 -3.35
C GLN A 136 -17.94 1.94 -4.52
N PRO A 137 -18.92 2.31 -5.36
CA PRO A 137 -18.72 3.25 -6.46
C PRO A 137 -18.07 4.57 -5.99
N PHE A 138 -17.23 5.14 -6.83
CA PHE A 138 -16.55 6.41 -6.52
C PHE A 138 -17.53 7.59 -6.39
N SER A 139 -18.72 7.48 -6.99
CA SER A 139 -19.80 8.48 -6.88
C SER A 139 -20.51 8.50 -5.51
N THR A 140 -20.28 7.51 -4.65
CA THR A 140 -20.99 7.40 -3.37
C THR A 140 -20.08 7.72 -2.19
N VAL A 141 -20.66 8.24 -1.11
CA VAL A 141 -19.98 8.44 0.18
C VAL A 141 -20.02 7.19 1.07
N LYS A 142 -20.59 6.08 0.57
CA LYS A 142 -20.63 4.83 1.32
C LYS A 142 -19.22 4.31 1.54
N GLN A 143 -18.95 3.88 2.76
CA GLN A 143 -17.69 3.20 3.09
C GLN A 143 -17.70 1.78 2.50
N GLU A 144 -16.52 1.29 2.19
CA GLU A 144 -16.32 -0.10 1.80
C GLU A 144 -16.69 -1.04 2.95
N GLN A 145 -17.22 -2.19 2.59
CA GLN A 145 -17.34 -3.30 3.51
C GLN A 145 -16.13 -4.20 3.36
N ILE A 146 -15.53 -4.57 4.49
CA ILE A 146 -14.39 -5.49 4.52
C ILE A 146 -14.76 -6.67 5.41
N ASP A 147 -14.54 -7.85 4.88
CA ASP A 147 -14.72 -9.10 5.58
C ASP A 147 -13.39 -9.84 5.70
N LEU A 148 -13.05 -10.29 6.91
CA LEU A 148 -11.88 -11.12 7.15
C LEU A 148 -12.17 -12.53 6.67
N PHE A 149 -11.43 -13.00 5.68
CA PHE A 149 -11.52 -14.38 5.21
C PHE A 149 -10.55 -15.29 5.99
N LYS A 150 -9.28 -14.89 6.07
CA LYS A 150 -8.22 -15.69 6.67
C LYS A 150 -7.13 -14.78 7.21
N GLY A 151 -6.55 -15.11 8.35
CA GLY A 151 -5.49 -14.28 8.89
C GLY A 151 -4.64 -15.00 9.92
N ARG A 152 -3.42 -14.54 10.04
CA ARG A 152 -2.44 -15.05 10.99
C ARG A 152 -1.66 -13.92 11.65
N LYS A 153 -1.18 -14.14 12.84
CA LYS A 153 -0.35 -13.19 13.56
C LYS A 153 0.82 -13.84 14.26
N ASN A 154 1.75 -12.99 14.56
CA ASN A 154 2.78 -13.22 15.53
C ASN A 154 3.07 -11.94 16.31
N ALA A 155 3.06 -12.01 17.62
CA ALA A 155 3.37 -10.89 18.48
C ALA A 155 4.17 -11.36 19.70
N ASP A 156 5.27 -10.63 19.97
CA ASP A 156 6.06 -10.79 21.19
C ASP A 156 5.68 -9.65 22.16
N TYR A 157 4.63 -9.89 22.93
CA TYR A 157 4.09 -8.91 23.88
C TYR A 157 5.06 -8.53 24.98
N ILE A 158 6.02 -9.39 25.31
CA ILE A 158 7.06 -9.10 26.31
C ILE A 158 7.98 -7.98 25.80
N LYS A 159 8.28 -7.99 24.49
CA LYS A 159 9.13 -6.97 23.87
C LYS A 159 8.40 -5.68 23.54
N LEU A 160 7.08 -5.69 23.47
CA LEU A 160 6.26 -4.48 23.29
C LEU A 160 6.36 -3.54 24.51
N ASP A 161 6.88 -4.04 25.64
CA ASP A 161 7.06 -3.25 26.87
C ASP A 161 5.70 -2.78 27.45
N THR A 162 5.74 -1.79 28.32
CA THR A 162 4.55 -1.18 28.97
C THR A 162 3.70 -0.34 28.01
N VAL A 163 4.17 -0.08 26.79
CA VAL A 163 3.41 0.61 25.74
C VAL A 163 2.73 -0.43 24.89
N ASN A 164 1.42 -0.55 25.04
CA ASN A 164 0.60 -1.42 24.20
C ASN A 164 0.40 -0.74 22.83
N PHE A 165 1.47 -0.73 22.01
CA PHE A 165 1.46 -0.12 20.69
C PHE A 165 0.70 -1.04 19.74
N LYS A 166 -0.49 -0.61 19.32
CA LYS A 166 -1.36 -1.34 18.39
C LYS A 166 -1.76 -0.43 17.25
N LEU A 167 -1.83 -0.99 16.05
CA LEU A 167 -2.40 -0.30 14.89
C LEU A 167 -3.92 -0.48 14.91
N GLN A 168 -4.63 0.63 14.85
CA GLN A 168 -6.07 0.65 14.72
C GLN A 168 -6.46 0.98 13.28
N GLY A 169 -7.51 0.34 12.77
CA GLY A 169 -8.01 0.51 11.43
C GLY A 169 -7.77 -0.70 10.54
N GLY A 170 -6.64 -1.40 10.70
CA GLY A 170 -6.32 -2.57 9.89
C GLY A 170 -6.43 -2.29 8.39
N PRO A 171 -7.09 -3.17 7.59
CA PRO A 171 -7.26 -2.99 6.15
C PRO A 171 -7.97 -1.69 5.74
N PHE A 172 -8.83 -1.12 6.61
CA PHE A 172 -9.46 0.18 6.35
C PHE A 172 -8.43 1.31 6.25
N SER A 173 -7.36 1.28 7.06
CA SER A 173 -6.29 2.28 7.00
C SER A 173 -5.60 2.28 5.63
N ALA A 174 -5.43 1.10 5.02
CA ALA A 174 -4.87 0.97 3.68
C ALA A 174 -5.84 1.50 2.61
N LEU A 175 -7.14 1.21 2.72
CA LEU A 175 -8.15 1.72 1.78
C LEU A 175 -8.35 3.23 1.86
N PHE A 176 -8.20 3.84 3.04
CA PHE A 176 -8.31 5.30 3.19
C PHE A 176 -7.21 6.07 2.46
N LEU A 177 -6.12 5.39 2.05
CA LEU A 177 -5.10 5.98 1.17
C LEU A 177 -5.54 6.10 -0.29
N ASP A 178 -6.70 5.56 -0.68
CA ASP A 178 -7.29 5.75 -1.99
C ASP A 178 -7.74 7.21 -2.19
N LEU A 179 -6.83 8.02 -2.72
CA LEU A 179 -7.02 9.47 -2.90
C LEU A 179 -8.18 9.81 -3.85
N ILE A 180 -8.57 8.87 -4.69
CA ILE A 180 -9.67 9.05 -5.64
C ILE A 180 -11.02 8.86 -4.95
N LYS A 181 -11.09 7.87 -4.08
CA LYS A 181 -12.30 7.61 -3.28
C LYS A 181 -12.42 8.57 -2.10
N TYR A 182 -11.30 8.85 -1.45
CA TYR A 182 -11.23 9.68 -0.24
C TYR A 182 -10.31 10.89 -0.43
N PRO A 183 -10.60 11.78 -1.41
CA PRO A 183 -9.74 12.93 -1.66
C PRO A 183 -9.59 13.81 -0.41
N ASN A 184 -10.64 13.92 0.41
CA ASN A 184 -10.63 14.73 1.63
C ASN A 184 -9.66 14.23 2.73
N PHE A 185 -9.05 13.07 2.55
CA PHE A 185 -7.97 12.62 3.44
C PHE A 185 -6.77 13.57 3.38
N ILE A 186 -6.45 14.09 2.18
CA ILE A 186 -5.37 15.06 1.97
C ILE A 186 -5.95 16.40 1.53
N PHE A 187 -6.84 16.39 0.54
CA PHE A 187 -7.31 17.58 -0.17
C PHE A 187 -8.76 17.88 0.21
N SER A 188 -8.95 18.80 1.16
CA SER A 188 -10.28 19.34 1.46
C SER A 188 -10.79 20.22 0.31
N GLU A 189 -12.02 20.71 0.43
CA GLU A 189 -12.59 21.71 -0.51
C GLU A 189 -11.72 22.97 -0.62
N HIS A 190 -10.89 23.25 0.39
CA HIS A 190 -9.97 24.37 0.45
C HIS A 190 -8.52 23.99 0.09
N ALA A 191 -8.33 22.94 -0.74
CA ALA A 191 -6.99 22.44 -1.08
C ALA A 191 -6.03 23.54 -1.55
N PHE A 192 -6.51 24.52 -2.33
CA PHE A 192 -5.69 25.63 -2.85
C PHE A 192 -5.34 26.70 -1.80
N ASP A 193 -6.07 26.74 -0.70
CA ASP A 193 -5.74 27.60 0.44
C ASP A 193 -4.67 26.97 1.31
N LEU A 194 -4.63 25.63 1.33
CA LEU A 194 -3.76 24.82 2.18
C LEU A 194 -2.47 24.37 1.52
N TYR A 195 -2.47 24.21 0.18
CA TYR A 195 -1.36 23.64 -0.56
C TYR A 195 -0.92 24.52 -1.73
N ASP A 196 0.38 24.51 -1.98
CA ASP A 196 0.98 24.92 -3.24
C ASP A 196 1.13 23.70 -4.15
N PHE A 197 0.76 23.84 -5.42
CA PHE A 197 0.89 22.83 -6.45
C PHE A 197 1.91 23.28 -7.51
N SER A 198 2.77 22.37 -7.94
CA SER A 198 3.74 22.61 -9.01
C SER A 198 3.87 21.40 -9.92
N LEU A 199 4.04 21.64 -11.21
CA LEU A 199 4.43 20.63 -12.16
C LEU A 199 5.95 20.53 -12.13
N GLU A 200 6.48 19.35 -11.73
CA GLU A 200 7.93 19.21 -11.57
C GLU A 200 8.57 18.52 -12.77
N ASP A 201 7.94 17.51 -13.34
CA ASP A 201 8.54 16.69 -14.39
C ASP A 201 7.48 16.00 -15.24
N ILE A 202 7.91 15.46 -16.38
CA ILE A 202 7.16 14.55 -17.22
C ILE A 202 7.97 13.26 -17.30
N THR A 203 7.37 12.16 -16.94
CA THR A 203 7.97 10.82 -17.09
C THR A 203 7.13 9.99 -18.04
N GLN A 204 7.50 8.75 -18.26
CA GLN A 204 6.73 7.82 -19.08
C GLN A 204 6.32 6.60 -18.28
N ASN A 205 5.19 6.05 -18.66
CA ASN A 205 4.75 4.74 -18.25
C ASN A 205 4.40 3.96 -19.52
N ASN A 206 5.33 3.14 -19.98
CA ASN A 206 5.27 2.57 -21.31
C ASN A 206 5.28 3.68 -22.40
N ASP A 207 4.32 3.68 -23.34
CA ASP A 207 4.19 4.72 -24.38
C ASP A 207 3.41 5.95 -23.94
N ASN A 208 2.88 5.97 -22.71
CA ASN A 208 2.08 7.07 -22.18
C ASN A 208 2.94 8.05 -21.40
N GLN A 209 2.71 9.33 -21.64
CA GLN A 209 3.33 10.39 -20.83
C GLN A 209 2.62 10.54 -19.49
N VAL A 210 3.41 10.79 -18.45
CA VAL A 210 2.96 10.94 -17.08
C VAL A 210 3.45 12.25 -16.50
N LEU A 211 2.52 13.10 -16.09
CA LEU A 211 2.81 14.34 -15.38
C LEU A 211 3.17 14.05 -13.93
N VAL A 212 4.18 14.73 -13.41
CA VAL A 212 4.53 14.67 -11.99
C VAL A 212 4.05 15.96 -11.33
N LEU A 213 2.88 15.90 -10.69
CA LEU A 213 2.29 17.00 -9.96
C LEU A 213 2.69 16.94 -8.49
N ALA A 214 3.56 17.84 -8.07
CA ALA A 214 3.94 17.99 -6.67
C ALA A 214 2.95 18.87 -5.93
N PHE A 215 2.76 18.58 -4.64
CA PHE A 215 2.00 19.41 -3.73
C PHE A 215 2.73 19.53 -2.38
N LYS A 216 2.60 20.67 -1.76
CA LYS A 216 3.25 20.98 -0.49
C LYS A 216 2.38 21.90 0.36
N GLN A 217 2.30 21.60 1.65
CA GLN A 217 1.65 22.46 2.63
C GLN A 217 2.20 23.90 2.58
N LYS A 218 1.31 24.88 2.55
CA LYS A 218 1.69 26.30 2.63
C LYS A 218 2.26 26.63 4.01
N PRO A 219 3.28 27.51 4.09
CA PRO A 219 3.88 27.92 5.36
C PRO A 219 2.92 28.59 6.35
N THR A 220 1.84 29.19 5.84
CA THR A 220 0.81 29.87 6.65
C THR A 220 -0.06 28.93 7.46
N ASN A 221 0.01 27.61 7.21
CA ASN A 221 -0.78 26.63 7.91
C ASN A 221 0.04 25.98 9.04
N GLU A 222 -0.39 26.16 10.27
CA GLU A 222 0.27 25.64 11.46
C GLU A 222 -0.05 24.16 11.71
N ASN A 223 -1.19 23.64 11.21
CA ASN A 223 -1.54 22.24 11.37
C ASN A 223 -0.65 21.35 10.47
N PRO A 224 -0.18 20.21 10.98
CA PRO A 224 0.55 19.23 10.15
C PRO A 224 -0.33 18.72 9.01
N LEU A 225 0.05 19.07 7.79
CA LEU A 225 -0.55 18.58 6.55
C LEU A 225 0.49 17.81 5.75
N TYR A 226 0.19 17.53 4.48
CA TYR A 226 1.00 16.64 3.66
C TYR A 226 1.84 17.39 2.63
N TYR A 227 2.85 16.71 2.11
CA TYR A 227 3.59 17.08 0.92
C TYR A 227 3.94 15.81 0.13
N GLY A 228 4.01 15.90 -1.18
CA GLY A 228 4.27 14.72 -2.01
C GLY A 228 4.07 14.96 -3.48
N LYS A 229 3.91 13.85 -4.22
CA LYS A 229 3.77 13.83 -5.67
C LYS A 229 2.64 12.91 -6.10
N MET A 230 1.92 13.34 -7.11
CA MET A 230 0.97 12.53 -7.87
C MET A 230 1.52 12.33 -9.28
N TYR A 231 1.46 11.10 -9.75
CA TYR A 231 1.81 10.69 -11.10
C TYR A 231 0.53 10.51 -11.90
N ILE A 232 0.36 11.32 -12.94
CA ILE A 232 -0.92 11.50 -13.62
C ILE A 232 -0.75 11.20 -15.09
N ASP A 233 -1.56 10.32 -15.65
CA ASP A 233 -1.62 10.05 -17.10
C ASP A 233 -2.05 11.32 -17.85
N VAL A 234 -1.28 11.73 -18.85
CA VAL A 234 -1.50 12.99 -19.59
C VAL A 234 -2.85 12.97 -20.32
N ASN A 235 -3.24 11.83 -20.85
CA ASN A 235 -4.40 11.72 -21.73
C ASN A 235 -5.71 11.66 -20.95
N SER A 236 -5.74 10.85 -19.92
CA SER A 236 -6.96 10.61 -19.13
C SER A 236 -7.07 11.50 -17.89
N LEU A 237 -5.96 12.11 -17.44
CA LEU A 237 -5.82 12.77 -16.14
C LEU A 237 -6.09 11.83 -14.97
N ALA A 238 -5.90 10.53 -15.16
CA ALA A 238 -5.97 9.55 -14.08
C ALA A 238 -4.69 9.57 -13.24
N VAL A 239 -4.82 9.49 -11.93
CA VAL A 239 -3.70 9.25 -11.02
C VAL A 239 -3.28 7.80 -11.15
N ILE A 240 -2.03 7.55 -11.53
CA ILE A 240 -1.43 6.21 -11.63
C ILE A 240 -0.87 5.79 -10.27
N SER A 241 -0.23 6.74 -9.60
CA SER A 241 0.40 6.54 -8.29
C SER A 241 0.48 7.86 -7.55
N ALA A 242 0.57 7.78 -6.22
CA ALA A 242 0.94 8.94 -5.40
C ALA A 242 1.83 8.49 -4.24
N THR A 243 2.79 9.36 -3.90
CA THR A 243 3.63 9.22 -2.71
C THR A 243 3.59 10.52 -1.93
N PHE A 244 3.36 10.43 -0.62
CA PHE A 244 3.24 11.62 0.20
C PHE A 244 3.65 11.38 1.64
N HIS A 245 4.02 12.46 2.31
CA HIS A 245 4.52 12.49 3.67
C HIS A 245 3.71 13.47 4.50
N LEU A 246 3.51 13.16 5.78
CA LEU A 246 3.01 14.13 6.73
C LEU A 246 4.15 15.09 7.14
N ASN A 247 3.87 16.36 7.22
CA ASN A 247 4.77 17.33 7.83
C ASN A 247 4.82 17.11 9.35
N VAL A 248 5.91 16.55 9.85
CA VAL A 248 6.12 16.24 11.27
C VAL A 248 7.02 17.27 11.98
N ALA A 249 7.19 18.46 11.42
CA ALA A 249 8.02 19.52 12.02
C ALA A 249 7.53 19.92 13.41
N ASP A 250 6.22 20.11 13.56
CA ASP A 250 5.59 20.24 14.88
C ASP A 250 5.27 18.86 15.44
N LYS A 251 6.14 18.39 16.34
CA LYS A 251 6.05 17.06 16.95
C LYS A 251 4.79 16.88 17.80
N ALA A 252 4.38 17.93 18.51
CA ALA A 252 3.24 17.87 19.43
C ALA A 252 1.95 17.75 18.62
N MET A 253 1.74 18.63 17.65
CA MET A 253 0.57 18.63 16.79
C MET A 253 0.52 17.35 15.92
N ALA A 254 1.64 16.92 15.34
CA ALA A 254 1.68 15.68 14.58
C ALA A 254 1.39 14.45 15.48
N GLY A 255 1.85 14.45 16.73
CA GLY A 255 1.57 13.39 17.70
C GLY A 255 0.09 13.21 18.00
N LEU A 256 -0.68 14.28 18.04
CA LEU A 256 -2.13 14.24 18.30
C LEU A 256 -2.90 13.47 17.20
N GLN A 257 -2.42 13.45 15.98
CA GLN A 257 -3.08 12.72 14.89
C GLN A 257 -3.06 11.20 15.06
N PHE A 258 -2.08 10.68 15.83
CA PHE A 258 -1.87 9.22 15.94
C PHE A 258 -2.10 8.67 17.34
N THR A 259 -2.07 9.52 18.38
CA THR A 259 -2.05 9.05 19.76
C THR A 259 -3.39 9.31 20.44
N ARG A 260 -4.19 8.25 20.65
CA ARG A 260 -5.46 8.36 21.39
C ARG A 260 -5.28 8.29 22.90
N LYS A 261 -4.38 7.40 23.36
CA LYS A 261 -4.02 7.20 24.77
C LYS A 261 -2.53 6.94 24.88
N LYS A 262 -1.86 7.59 25.83
CA LYS A 262 -0.46 7.35 26.14
C LYS A 262 -0.31 7.11 27.65
N PRO A 263 0.70 6.34 28.10
CA PRO A 263 1.02 6.24 29.50
C PRO A 263 1.43 7.60 30.09
N VAL A 264 1.27 7.74 31.39
CA VAL A 264 1.75 8.94 32.12
C VAL A 264 3.27 8.98 32.06
N GLY A 265 3.86 10.15 31.85
CA GLY A 265 5.30 10.34 31.78
C GLY A 265 5.96 9.81 30.51
N VAL A 266 5.21 9.78 29.39
CA VAL A 266 5.77 9.48 28.09
C VAL A 266 5.29 10.47 27.02
N ASP A 267 6.21 10.99 26.22
CA ASP A 267 5.88 11.72 25.00
C ASP A 267 6.04 10.81 23.80
N VAL A 268 5.00 10.77 22.95
CA VAL A 268 4.93 9.96 21.73
C VAL A 268 4.67 10.88 20.55
N TYR A 269 5.57 10.89 19.60
CA TYR A 269 5.40 11.69 18.38
C TYR A 269 6.03 11.00 17.17
N PRO A 270 5.46 11.21 15.97
CA PRO A 270 6.02 10.70 14.74
C PRO A 270 7.29 11.49 14.37
N THR A 271 8.28 10.79 13.83
CA THR A 271 9.50 11.37 13.24
C THR A 271 9.50 11.24 11.73
N GLU A 272 8.70 10.31 11.21
CA GLU A 272 8.49 10.08 9.80
C GLU A 272 7.12 9.44 9.60
N VAL A 273 6.37 9.94 8.61
CA VAL A 273 5.11 9.35 8.16
C VAL A 273 5.08 9.45 6.64
N ARG A 274 5.10 8.30 5.99
CA ARG A 274 5.12 8.20 4.54
C ARG A 274 4.00 7.29 4.08
N TYR A 275 3.36 7.67 2.98
CA TYR A 275 2.31 6.90 2.34
C TYR A 275 2.57 6.75 0.85
N GLN A 276 2.06 5.65 0.31
CA GLN A 276 2.05 5.36 -1.10
C GLN A 276 0.73 4.72 -1.49
N VAL A 277 0.22 5.08 -2.66
CA VAL A 277 -0.92 4.42 -3.30
C VAL A 277 -0.62 4.24 -4.78
N ASN A 278 -0.96 3.07 -5.32
CA ASN A 278 -0.83 2.73 -6.73
C ASN A 278 -2.18 2.27 -7.28
N TYR A 279 -2.44 2.67 -8.50
CA TYR A 279 -3.57 2.22 -9.29
C TYR A 279 -3.05 1.43 -10.49
N ARG A 280 -3.85 0.53 -11.01
CA ARG A 280 -3.56 -0.17 -12.26
C ARG A 280 -4.73 -0.08 -13.21
N GLN A 281 -4.45 -0.17 -14.50
CA GLN A 281 -5.49 -0.15 -15.52
C GLN A 281 -5.95 -1.57 -15.86
N GLU A 282 -7.25 -1.77 -15.87
CA GLU A 282 -7.92 -3.03 -16.21
C GLU A 282 -9.11 -2.72 -17.11
N ASN A 283 -9.12 -3.29 -18.33
CA ASN A 283 -10.21 -3.09 -19.30
C ASN A 283 -10.53 -1.59 -19.53
N GLY A 284 -9.52 -0.74 -19.59
CA GLY A 284 -9.66 0.70 -19.81
C GLY A 284 -10.04 1.52 -18.59
N GLN A 285 -10.27 0.91 -17.43
CA GLN A 285 -10.56 1.60 -16.16
C GLN A 285 -9.41 1.45 -15.17
N TRP A 286 -9.15 2.49 -14.39
CA TRP A 286 -8.19 2.45 -13.30
C TRP A 286 -8.84 1.90 -12.03
N ILE A 287 -8.16 0.99 -11.37
CA ILE A 287 -8.60 0.41 -10.10
C ILE A 287 -7.53 0.59 -9.03
N PHE A 288 -7.95 0.71 -7.78
CA PHE A 288 -7.06 0.66 -6.63
C PHE A 288 -6.32 -0.68 -6.60
N ALA A 289 -5.00 -0.66 -6.56
CA ALA A 289 -4.17 -1.86 -6.65
C ALA A 289 -3.33 -2.12 -5.40
N TYR A 290 -2.75 -1.07 -4.83
CA TYR A 290 -1.85 -1.18 -3.69
C TYR A 290 -1.83 0.09 -2.87
N SER A 291 -1.65 -0.06 -1.58
CA SER A 291 -1.28 1.04 -0.70
C SER A 291 -0.38 0.59 0.43
N ARG A 292 0.43 1.53 0.92
CA ARG A 292 1.36 1.33 2.03
C ARG A 292 1.47 2.59 2.89
N GLY A 293 1.58 2.40 4.20
CA GLY A 293 1.96 3.41 5.14
C GLY A 293 3.16 2.96 5.97
N ASP A 294 4.20 3.79 6.04
CA ASP A 294 5.38 3.60 6.90
C ASP A 294 5.44 4.76 7.90
N LEU A 295 5.42 4.43 9.19
CA LEU A 295 5.40 5.41 10.27
C LEU A 295 6.50 5.08 11.28
N THR A 296 7.26 6.09 11.68
CA THR A 296 8.28 5.95 12.73
C THR A 296 7.96 6.90 13.87
N PHE A 297 7.85 6.34 15.07
CA PHE A 297 7.55 7.05 16.30
C PHE A 297 8.74 7.04 17.26
N LYS A 298 8.93 8.16 17.91
CA LYS A 298 9.88 8.29 19.04
C LYS A 298 9.09 8.45 20.33
N LEU A 299 9.48 7.63 21.31
CA LEU A 299 8.92 7.65 22.66
C LEU A 299 10.00 8.16 23.62
N ASN A 300 9.72 9.29 24.27
CA ASN A 300 10.56 9.86 25.32
C ASN A 300 9.89 9.58 26.67
N TRP A 301 10.60 8.95 27.56
CA TRP A 301 10.15 8.64 28.90
C TRP A 301 10.81 9.61 29.91
N ASP A 302 10.05 10.25 30.77
CA ASP A 302 10.57 11.16 31.78
C ASP A 302 11.66 10.53 32.67
N LYS A 303 11.56 9.22 32.89
CA LYS A 303 12.46 8.48 33.80
C LYS A 303 13.51 7.64 33.07
N LYS A 304 13.60 7.66 31.73
CA LYS A 304 14.58 6.87 30.95
C LYS A 304 15.53 7.80 30.22
N ILE A 305 16.82 7.49 30.28
CA ILE A 305 17.89 8.25 29.62
C ILE A 305 17.80 8.08 28.07
N PHE A 306 17.34 6.91 27.60
CA PHE A 306 17.30 6.59 26.18
C PHE A 306 15.88 6.52 25.65
N ASN A 307 15.68 7.15 24.50
CA ASN A 307 14.42 7.09 23.74
C ASN A 307 14.20 5.71 23.16
N THR A 308 12.95 5.34 23.00
CA THR A 308 12.56 4.13 22.26
C THR A 308 12.00 4.53 20.89
N ILE A 309 12.44 3.83 19.85
CA ILE A 309 11.94 4.02 18.49
C ILE A 309 11.08 2.82 18.12
N TYR A 310 9.85 3.10 17.67
CA TYR A 310 8.97 2.14 17.04
C TYR A 310 8.76 2.52 15.60
N SER A 311 8.93 1.56 14.68
CA SER A 311 8.54 1.71 13.29
C SER A 311 7.40 0.74 13.01
N THR A 312 6.38 1.23 12.37
CA THR A 312 5.22 0.43 11.95
C THR A 312 4.99 0.61 10.47
N SER A 313 4.64 -0.46 9.80
CA SER A 313 4.16 -0.41 8.43
C SER A 313 2.87 -1.20 8.30
N PHE A 314 2.01 -0.73 7.42
CA PHE A 314 0.88 -1.49 6.92
C PHE A 314 0.84 -1.39 5.41
N GLU A 315 0.41 -2.46 4.76
CA GLU A 315 0.30 -2.51 3.31
C GLU A 315 -0.85 -3.41 2.88
N MET A 316 -1.43 -3.10 1.74
CA MET A 316 -2.47 -3.92 1.13
C MET A 316 -2.29 -3.98 -0.38
N ALA A 317 -2.27 -5.18 -0.93
CA ALA A 317 -2.31 -5.42 -2.36
C ALA A 317 -3.63 -6.10 -2.74
N VAL A 318 -4.29 -5.58 -3.78
CA VAL A 318 -5.43 -6.27 -4.41
C VAL A 318 -4.87 -7.36 -5.31
N THR A 319 -5.16 -8.61 -4.94
CA THR A 319 -4.61 -9.80 -5.62
C THR A 319 -5.58 -10.43 -6.62
N ASP A 320 -6.87 -10.09 -6.49
CA ASP A 320 -7.91 -10.47 -7.43
C ASP A 320 -9.10 -9.51 -7.34
N TRP A 321 -9.88 -9.39 -8.41
CA TRP A 321 -11.10 -8.60 -8.40
C TRP A 321 -12.10 -9.10 -9.45
N LYS A 322 -13.39 -8.85 -9.19
CA LYS A 322 -14.47 -9.13 -10.12
C LYS A 322 -15.57 -8.08 -9.96
N LYS A 323 -16.39 -7.88 -11.01
CA LYS A 323 -17.65 -7.16 -10.86
C LYS A 323 -18.49 -7.85 -9.80
N GLN A 324 -19.14 -7.06 -8.94
CA GLN A 324 -19.92 -7.61 -7.85
C GLN A 324 -21.09 -8.43 -8.39
N ASP A 325 -21.05 -9.74 -8.20
CA ASP A 325 -22.22 -10.59 -8.29
C ASP A 325 -22.92 -10.54 -6.93
N THR A 326 -24.25 -10.30 -6.93
CA THR A 326 -25.04 -10.09 -5.70
C THR A 326 -25.18 -11.33 -4.82
N LYS A 327 -24.56 -12.44 -5.19
CA LYS A 327 -24.59 -13.71 -4.47
C LYS A 327 -23.24 -14.03 -3.83
N GLU A 328 -23.28 -14.16 -2.51
CA GLU A 328 -22.35 -14.90 -1.65
C GLU A 328 -21.06 -14.23 -1.19
N ILE A 329 -21.10 -13.73 0.05
CA ILE A 329 -19.97 -13.86 0.95
C ILE A 329 -20.46 -14.77 2.12
N GLN A 330 -20.30 -16.07 1.96
CA GLN A 330 -20.56 -17.03 3.05
C GLN A 330 -19.30 -17.21 3.88
N ASN A 331 -19.45 -17.24 5.21
CA ASN A 331 -18.42 -17.55 6.21
C ASN A 331 -17.28 -16.53 6.38
N THR A 332 -17.55 -15.24 6.30
CA THR A 332 -16.57 -14.19 6.56
C THR A 332 -16.93 -13.37 7.79
N GLN A 333 -15.91 -12.94 8.54
CA GLN A 333 -16.10 -12.06 9.68
C GLN A 333 -16.05 -10.60 9.20
N LYS A 334 -17.18 -9.89 9.26
CA LYS A 334 -17.25 -8.47 8.96
C LYS A 334 -16.37 -7.67 9.92
N LEU A 335 -15.51 -6.82 9.35
CA LEU A 335 -14.64 -5.93 10.10
C LEU A 335 -15.29 -4.55 10.29
N THR A 336 -14.83 -3.85 11.30
CA THR A 336 -15.20 -2.46 11.58
C THR A 336 -14.00 -1.54 11.42
N SER A 337 -14.21 -0.28 11.10
CA SER A 337 -13.12 0.68 10.82
C SER A 337 -12.21 0.98 12.02
N ASN A 338 -12.56 0.56 13.22
CA ASN A 338 -11.75 0.67 14.43
C ASN A 338 -11.04 -0.64 14.81
N ILE A 339 -11.03 -1.62 13.91
CA ILE A 339 -10.44 -2.95 14.15
C ILE A 339 -8.95 -2.85 14.53
N ILE A 340 -8.53 -3.75 15.38
CA ILE A 340 -7.13 -4.12 15.60
C ILE A 340 -6.99 -5.53 15.06
N ILE A 341 -6.39 -5.67 13.88
CA ILE A 341 -6.39 -6.94 13.16
C ILE A 341 -5.65 -8.04 13.94
N SER A 342 -4.60 -7.68 14.67
CA SER A 342 -3.86 -8.61 15.52
C SER A 342 -4.70 -9.23 16.64
N ASP A 343 -5.83 -8.63 17.03
CA ASP A 343 -6.74 -9.19 18.02
C ASP A 343 -7.75 -10.17 17.42
N LYS A 344 -7.85 -10.25 16.09
CA LYS A 344 -8.84 -11.06 15.37
C LYS A 344 -8.27 -12.27 14.65
N VAL A 345 -6.96 -12.35 14.49
CA VAL A 345 -6.29 -13.43 13.77
C VAL A 345 -5.57 -14.37 14.71
N SER A 346 -5.45 -15.65 14.32
CA SER A 346 -4.82 -16.69 15.11
C SER A 346 -3.29 -16.72 14.98
N SER A 347 -2.62 -17.49 15.84
CA SER A 347 -1.17 -17.63 15.80
C SER A 347 -0.69 -18.38 14.56
N LEU A 348 0.49 -18.06 14.09
CA LEU A 348 1.20 -18.68 12.98
C LEU A 348 1.52 -20.15 13.28
N ALA A 349 0.95 -21.10 12.53
CA ALA A 349 1.21 -22.51 12.74
C ALA A 349 1.43 -23.34 11.46
N ASP A 350 0.97 -22.86 10.28
CA ASP A 350 0.91 -23.67 9.06
C ASP A 350 1.77 -23.02 7.94
N PRO A 351 2.76 -23.75 7.38
CA PRO A 351 3.54 -23.26 6.24
C PRO A 351 2.70 -23.00 4.99
N ASP A 352 1.67 -23.83 4.74
CA ASP A 352 0.78 -23.74 3.58
C ASP A 352 -0.48 -22.92 3.86
N PHE A 353 -0.44 -22.10 4.91
CA PHE A 353 -1.58 -21.34 5.39
C PHE A 353 -2.34 -20.58 4.30
N TRP A 354 -1.65 -20.03 3.31
CA TRP A 354 -2.30 -19.22 2.29
C TRP A 354 -2.96 -20.00 1.16
N GLY A 355 -2.65 -21.32 1.01
CA GLY A 355 -3.22 -22.16 -0.04
C GLY A 355 -3.03 -21.53 -1.41
N GLU A 356 -4.11 -21.32 -2.15
CA GLU A 356 -4.13 -20.76 -3.52
C GLU A 356 -4.07 -19.22 -3.58
N TYR A 357 -4.21 -18.53 -2.43
CA TYR A 357 -4.23 -17.07 -2.42
C TYR A 357 -2.87 -16.46 -2.72
N ASN A 358 -2.86 -15.42 -3.54
CA ASN A 358 -1.69 -14.59 -3.77
C ASN A 358 -1.45 -13.66 -2.56
N ILE A 359 -0.19 -13.46 -2.24
CA ILE A 359 0.28 -12.64 -1.14
C ILE A 359 1.40 -11.71 -1.62
N ILE A 360 1.73 -10.70 -0.85
CA ILE A 360 2.99 -9.99 -1.01
C ILE A 360 4.09 -10.88 -0.44
N GLU A 361 5.11 -11.22 -1.25
CA GLU A 361 6.24 -12.02 -0.79
C GLU A 361 6.87 -11.40 0.46
N PRO A 362 7.09 -12.14 1.55
CA PRO A 362 7.73 -11.58 2.72
C PRO A 362 9.20 -11.23 2.42
N GLU A 363 9.63 -10.09 2.93
CA GLU A 363 11.05 -9.73 2.94
C GLU A 363 11.87 -10.72 3.78
N LYS A 364 13.15 -10.88 3.50
CA LYS A 364 14.06 -11.79 4.27
C LYS A 364 14.01 -11.52 5.77
N SER A 365 13.88 -10.26 6.16
CA SER A 365 13.76 -9.86 7.57
C SER A 365 12.48 -10.36 8.22
N ILE A 366 11.35 -10.31 7.49
CA ILE A 366 10.04 -10.83 7.90
C ILE A 366 10.08 -12.36 7.92
N GLU A 367 10.60 -13.00 6.86
CA GLU A 367 10.79 -14.45 6.84
C GLU A 367 11.60 -14.97 8.03
N SER A 368 12.71 -14.30 8.33
CA SER A 368 13.55 -14.66 9.48
C SER A 368 12.80 -14.52 10.80
N ALA A 369 11.97 -13.50 10.94
CA ALA A 369 11.10 -13.33 12.10
C ALA A 369 10.05 -14.46 12.18
N ILE A 370 9.39 -14.81 11.08
CA ILE A 370 8.44 -15.91 10.99
C ILE A 370 9.09 -17.24 11.40
N ARG A 371 10.24 -17.59 10.80
CA ARG A 371 10.98 -18.84 11.12
C ARG A 371 11.40 -18.94 12.59
N LYS A 372 11.86 -17.84 13.17
CA LYS A 372 12.28 -17.80 14.57
C LYS A 372 11.14 -18.13 15.54
N ILE A 373 9.94 -17.71 15.18
CA ILE A 373 8.76 -17.89 15.99
C ILE A 373 8.21 -19.30 15.85
N GLN A 374 8.11 -19.80 14.61
CA GLN A 374 7.72 -21.19 14.36
C GLN A 374 8.57 -22.16 15.20
N ARG A 375 9.90 -21.95 15.26
CA ARG A 375 10.79 -22.74 16.09
C ARG A 375 10.47 -22.63 17.58
N LYS A 376 10.14 -21.42 18.06
CA LYS A 376 9.78 -21.22 19.48
C LYS A 376 8.48 -21.96 19.83
N THR A 377 7.47 -21.85 19.00
CA THR A 377 6.17 -22.51 19.19
C THR A 377 6.29 -24.05 19.13
N LEU A 378 7.14 -24.59 18.24
CA LEU A 378 7.41 -26.02 18.17
C LEU A 378 8.14 -26.53 19.43
N ASN A 379 9.10 -25.77 19.93
CA ASN A 379 9.82 -26.14 21.17
C ASN A 379 8.91 -26.09 22.41
N GLU A 380 7.98 -25.15 22.49
CA GLU A 380 6.99 -25.06 23.58
C GLU A 380 6.01 -26.27 23.55
N ARG A 381 5.57 -26.69 22.36
CA ARG A 381 4.69 -27.88 22.19
C ARG A 381 5.39 -29.24 22.43
N SER A 382 6.72 -29.27 22.40
CA SER A 382 7.51 -30.48 22.66
C SER A 382 7.84 -30.68 24.15
N ILE A 383 7.45 -29.74 25.01
CA ILE A 383 7.69 -29.74 26.45
C ILE A 383 6.40 -30.04 27.22
N ASP A 384 5.24 -29.94 26.59
CA ASP A 384 3.94 -30.41 27.07
C ASP A 384 3.64 -31.84 26.55
#